data_02ed3a9874f477f28049608e32aca80f
#
_entry.id   02ed3a9874f477f28049608e32aca80f
#
_cell.length_a   1.000
_cell.length_b   1.000
_cell.length_c   1.000
_cell.angle_alpha   90.00
_cell.angle_beta   90.00
_cell.angle_gamma   90.00
#
_symmetry.space_group_name_H-M   'P 1'
#
loop_
_entity.id
_entity.type
_entity.pdbx_description
1 polymer ?
#
loop_
_entity_poly.entity_id
_entity_poly.type
_entity_poly.pdbx_seq_one_letter_code
_entity_poly.pdbx_strand_id
1 'polypeptide(L)'
;QSLIATKANRIVRAADGRIVADFGARRAHNVDAAVYGARAAYIGGVQSTATVLAGQQFGIPVSGTMAHSWVMYYGSEYDAFKAYAEVYPDNAVFLVDTYDVLNSGVPNAIKVAKDVLEPMGKRLKGIRLDSGDLAYLAKKARRMLDDAGLEDCKIMASNSLDEYTITSLLIQGGPIDIFGVGERLITSKSDPVFGAVYKIASIEKDGMWEPRIKISESVEKITNPGLKKVYRVYNDKGRAIADLLTLLREVPDRAYVQDQLANEIWPEEQRFENPHRHYLDMSPSYYQLKMDLLNRIYRKK
;
A
#
# COMPACT_ATOMS: atom_id res chain seq x y z
N GLN A 1 4.09 9.12 2.13
CA GLN A 1 2.92 8.29 2.44
C GLN A 1 2.11 7.96 1.18
N SER A 2 1.79 8.92 0.28
CA SER A 2 0.97 8.66 -0.92
C SER A 2 1.54 7.54 -1.79
N LEU A 3 2.84 7.53 -2.07
CA LEU A 3 3.47 6.47 -2.88
C LEU A 3 3.39 5.10 -2.20
N ILE A 4 3.61 5.04 -0.88
CA ILE A 4 3.49 3.80 -0.12
C ILE A 4 2.05 3.29 -0.15
N ALA A 5 1.05 4.15 0.04
CA ALA A 5 -0.36 3.78 -0.05
C ALA A 5 -0.74 3.28 -1.45
N THR A 6 -0.22 3.92 -2.50
CA THR A 6 -0.41 3.47 -3.89
C THR A 6 0.24 2.11 -4.12
N LYS A 7 1.47 1.91 -3.66
CA LYS A 7 2.17 0.62 -3.75
C LYS A 7 1.43 -0.47 -2.97
N ALA A 8 0.97 -0.17 -1.76
CA ALA A 8 0.15 -1.06 -0.94
C ALA A 8 -1.12 -1.50 -1.67
N ASN A 9 -1.84 -0.55 -2.28
CA ASN A 9 -3.07 -0.86 -3.02
C ASN A 9 -2.82 -1.78 -4.23
N ARG A 10 -1.71 -1.60 -4.96
CA ARG A 10 -1.31 -2.52 -6.04
C ARG A 10 -1.05 -3.92 -5.51
N ILE A 11 -0.32 -4.03 -4.40
CA ILE A 11 0.00 -5.30 -3.75
C ILE A 11 -1.27 -6.01 -3.26
N VAL A 12 -2.18 -5.28 -2.60
CA VAL A 12 -3.46 -5.84 -2.10
C VAL A 12 -4.34 -6.34 -3.24
N ARG A 13 -4.41 -5.60 -4.34
CA ARG A 13 -5.14 -6.06 -5.54
C ARG A 13 -4.53 -7.32 -6.14
N ALA A 14 -3.20 -7.39 -6.21
CA ALA A 14 -2.49 -8.57 -6.71
C ALA A 14 -2.69 -9.79 -5.81
N ALA A 15 -2.92 -9.58 -4.51
CA ALA A 15 -3.18 -10.66 -3.54
C ALA A 15 -4.55 -11.33 -3.72
N ASP A 16 -5.43 -10.78 -4.55
CA ASP A 16 -6.71 -11.39 -4.94
C ASP A 16 -7.54 -11.87 -3.74
N GLY A 17 -7.84 -10.97 -2.82
CA GLY A 17 -8.62 -11.21 -1.60
C GLY A 17 -7.86 -11.86 -0.44
N ARG A 18 -6.58 -12.23 -0.62
CA ARG A 18 -5.75 -12.79 0.43
C ARG A 18 -5.21 -11.71 1.36
N ILE A 19 -4.85 -12.10 2.57
CA ILE A 19 -4.34 -11.18 3.59
C ILE A 19 -2.94 -10.69 3.19
N VAL A 20 -2.73 -9.37 3.32
CA VAL A 20 -1.42 -8.73 3.20
C VAL A 20 -1.05 -8.09 4.53
N ALA A 21 0.13 -8.41 5.05
CA ALA A 21 0.70 -7.84 6.28
C ALA A 21 1.95 -7.02 5.95
N ASP A 22 2.10 -5.87 6.58
CA ASP A 22 3.30 -5.04 6.46
C ASP A 22 4.43 -5.55 7.38
N PHE A 23 5.55 -5.95 6.77
CA PHE A 23 6.79 -6.38 7.44
C PHE A 23 7.97 -5.45 7.10
N GLY A 24 7.68 -4.20 6.75
CA GLY A 24 8.65 -3.27 6.17
C GLY A 24 9.53 -2.50 7.16
N ALA A 25 9.20 -2.46 8.44
CA ALA A 25 9.84 -1.56 9.42
C ALA A 25 11.36 -1.55 9.38
N ARG A 26 12.01 -2.73 9.34
CA ARG A 26 13.47 -2.85 9.31
C ARG A 26 14.16 -2.33 8.03
N ARG A 27 13.38 -2.05 6.99
CA ARG A 27 13.83 -1.53 5.69
C ARG A 27 13.45 -0.07 5.47
N ALA A 28 12.69 0.52 6.37
CA ALA A 28 12.38 1.95 6.34
C ALA A 28 13.62 2.80 6.65
N HIS A 29 13.65 4.06 6.16
CA HIS A 29 14.81 4.91 6.28
C HIS A 29 14.99 5.54 7.68
N ASN A 30 14.02 5.43 8.56
CA ASN A 30 14.11 5.71 10.00
C ASN A 30 12.83 5.23 10.70
N VAL A 31 12.72 5.48 12.03
CA VAL A 31 11.56 5.10 12.85
C VAL A 31 10.28 5.76 12.33
N ASP A 32 10.30 7.07 12.06
CA ASP A 32 9.12 7.79 11.56
C ASP A 32 8.69 7.28 10.18
N ALA A 33 9.64 6.97 9.31
CA ALA A 33 9.34 6.38 8.01
C ALA A 33 8.68 5.00 8.15
N ALA A 34 9.10 4.19 9.14
CA ALA A 34 8.45 2.91 9.43
C ALA A 34 7.02 3.10 9.95
N VAL A 35 6.82 3.99 10.91
CA VAL A 35 5.52 4.23 11.58
C VAL A 35 4.50 4.83 10.60
N TYR A 36 4.86 5.91 9.92
CA TYR A 36 3.98 6.54 8.92
C TYR A 36 3.85 5.74 7.63
N GLY A 37 4.86 4.92 7.31
CA GLY A 37 4.79 3.97 6.20
C GLY A 37 3.79 2.85 6.45
N ALA A 38 3.77 2.29 7.66
CA ALA A 38 2.76 1.30 8.09
C ALA A 38 1.35 1.89 8.04
N ARG A 39 1.16 3.15 8.50
CA ARG A 39 -0.11 3.86 8.36
C ARG A 39 -0.54 4.01 6.90
N ALA A 40 0.39 4.41 6.04
CA ALA A 40 0.12 4.57 4.62
C ALA A 40 -0.24 3.22 3.95
N ALA A 41 0.44 2.15 4.32
CA ALA A 41 0.14 0.80 3.85
C ALA A 41 -1.27 0.35 4.27
N TYR A 42 -1.65 0.61 5.53
CA TYR A 42 -3.00 0.32 6.04
C TYR A 42 -4.08 1.09 5.28
N ILE A 43 -3.87 2.38 5.01
CA ILE A 43 -4.76 3.20 4.16
C ILE A 43 -4.87 2.60 2.75
N GLY A 44 -3.79 2.03 2.22
CA GLY A 44 -3.75 1.34 0.92
C GLY A 44 -4.43 -0.03 0.89
N GLY A 45 -4.91 -0.53 2.04
CA GLY A 45 -5.67 -1.77 2.16
C GLY A 45 -4.92 -2.95 2.79
N VAL A 46 -3.67 -2.75 3.25
CA VAL A 46 -2.93 -3.76 4.04
C VAL A 46 -3.62 -3.94 5.39
N GLN A 47 -3.83 -5.19 5.82
CA GLN A 47 -4.71 -5.49 6.95
C GLN A 47 -4.03 -5.41 8.32
N SER A 48 -2.69 -5.53 8.37
CA SER A 48 -1.94 -5.51 9.64
C SER A 48 -0.49 -5.07 9.43
N THR A 49 0.19 -4.73 10.52
CA THR A 49 1.61 -4.37 10.50
C THR A 49 2.40 -5.06 11.60
N ALA A 50 3.66 -5.37 11.37
CA ALA A 50 4.60 -5.79 12.40
C ALA A 50 5.20 -4.59 13.19
N THR A 51 4.88 -3.37 12.81
CA THR A 51 5.33 -2.13 13.47
C THR A 51 4.43 -1.83 14.67
N VAL A 52 4.75 -2.37 15.84
CA VAL A 52 3.94 -2.26 17.06
C VAL A 52 3.62 -0.80 17.41
N LEU A 53 4.60 0.09 17.27
CA LEU A 53 4.40 1.53 17.53
C LEU A 53 3.33 2.16 16.62
N ALA A 54 3.26 1.74 15.35
CA ALA A 54 2.20 2.20 14.44
C ALA A 54 0.83 1.65 14.86
N GLY A 55 0.77 0.40 15.33
CA GLY A 55 -0.44 -0.17 15.92
C GLY A 55 -0.93 0.63 17.11
N GLN A 56 -0.04 0.95 18.03
CA GLN A 56 -0.35 1.75 19.21
C GLN A 56 -0.82 3.17 18.86
N GLN A 57 -0.13 3.81 17.91
CA GLN A 57 -0.38 5.23 17.60
C GLN A 57 -1.61 5.43 16.70
N PHE A 58 -1.91 4.50 15.82
CA PHE A 58 -2.96 4.66 14.79
C PHE A 58 -4.08 3.61 14.86
N GLY A 59 -4.05 2.72 15.84
CA GLY A 59 -5.07 1.67 15.98
C GLY A 59 -5.00 0.60 14.87
N ILE A 60 -3.84 0.41 14.25
CA ILE A 60 -3.67 -0.60 13.20
C ILE A 60 -3.51 -1.98 13.84
N PRO A 61 -4.20 -3.02 13.35
CA PRO A 61 -3.98 -4.38 13.83
C PRO A 61 -2.52 -4.80 13.74
N VAL A 62 -1.98 -5.31 14.84
CA VAL A 62 -0.59 -5.77 14.90
C VAL A 62 -0.53 -7.26 14.65
N SER A 63 0.35 -7.70 13.77
CA SER A 63 0.63 -9.09 13.49
C SER A 63 2.11 -9.30 13.21
N GLY A 64 2.57 -10.52 13.44
CA GLY A 64 3.96 -10.88 13.15
C GLY A 64 4.19 -12.34 13.48
N THR A 65 5.39 -12.80 13.23
CA THR A 65 5.85 -14.17 13.53
C THR A 65 7.23 -14.13 14.15
N MET A 66 7.73 -15.28 14.60
CA MET A 66 9.12 -15.41 15.03
C MET A 66 10.10 -15.06 13.90
N ALA A 67 11.32 -14.69 14.25
CA ALA A 67 12.45 -14.53 13.34
C ALA A 67 13.30 -15.82 13.29
N HIS A 68 14.14 -15.99 12.25
CA HIS A 68 15.08 -17.09 12.16
C HIS A 68 16.03 -17.17 13.37
N SER A 69 16.41 -16.02 13.94
CA SER A 69 17.21 -15.94 15.14
C SER A 69 16.58 -16.63 16.36
N TRP A 70 15.27 -16.65 16.47
CA TRP A 70 14.54 -17.39 17.49
C TRP A 70 14.78 -18.90 17.32
N VAL A 71 14.60 -19.40 16.10
CA VAL A 71 14.82 -20.83 15.81
C VAL A 71 16.26 -21.22 16.07
N MET A 72 17.21 -20.42 15.62
CA MET A 72 18.65 -20.65 15.82
C MET A 72 19.06 -20.65 17.31
N TYR A 73 18.39 -19.84 18.14
CA TYR A 73 18.67 -19.77 19.58
C TYR A 73 18.41 -21.09 20.30
N TYR A 74 17.37 -21.84 19.91
CA TYR A 74 17.01 -23.10 20.57
C TYR A 74 17.80 -24.34 20.08
N GLY A 75 18.55 -24.20 19.00
CA GLY A 75 19.36 -25.32 18.45
C GLY A 75 18.57 -26.40 17.72
N SER A 76 17.24 -26.47 17.90
CA SER A 76 16.35 -27.32 17.11
C SER A 76 15.06 -26.60 16.78
N GLU A 77 14.46 -26.90 15.61
CA GLU A 77 13.18 -26.32 15.22
C GLU A 77 12.04 -26.76 16.13
N TYR A 78 12.08 -28.04 16.57
CA TYR A 78 11.07 -28.56 17.47
C TYR A 78 11.02 -27.76 18.79
N ASP A 79 12.17 -27.56 19.45
CA ASP A 79 12.22 -26.83 20.72
C ASP A 79 11.84 -25.37 20.57
N ALA A 80 12.26 -24.75 19.47
CA ALA A 80 11.90 -23.37 19.15
C ALA A 80 10.38 -23.20 18.93
N PHE A 81 9.77 -24.10 18.17
CA PHE A 81 8.33 -24.09 17.90
C PHE A 81 7.52 -24.44 19.14
N LYS A 82 7.97 -25.42 19.94
CA LYS A 82 7.36 -25.77 21.21
C LYS A 82 7.34 -24.58 22.17
N ALA A 83 8.47 -23.95 22.41
CA ALA A 83 8.58 -22.80 23.29
C ALA A 83 7.68 -21.63 22.82
N TYR A 84 7.56 -21.41 21.51
CA TYR A 84 6.66 -20.40 20.96
C TYR A 84 5.18 -20.78 21.16
N ALA A 85 4.82 -22.04 20.92
CA ALA A 85 3.46 -22.55 21.09
C ALA A 85 2.97 -22.45 22.53
N GLU A 86 3.85 -22.71 23.51
CA GLU A 86 3.54 -22.61 24.94
C GLU A 86 3.21 -21.18 25.37
N VAL A 87 3.83 -20.17 24.75
CA VAL A 87 3.59 -18.75 25.05
C VAL A 87 2.43 -18.17 24.23
N TYR A 88 2.30 -18.57 22.97
CA TYR A 88 1.31 -18.03 22.03
C TYR A 88 0.44 -19.14 21.38
N PRO A 89 -0.28 -19.94 22.16
CA PRO A 89 -0.99 -21.10 21.63
C PRO A 89 -2.13 -20.71 20.65
N ASP A 90 -2.76 -19.55 20.82
CA ASP A 90 -3.82 -19.06 19.96
C ASP A 90 -3.34 -18.40 18.67
N ASN A 91 -2.05 -18.06 18.61
CA ASN A 91 -1.43 -17.37 17.47
C ASN A 91 -0.14 -18.06 16.99
N ALA A 92 -0.07 -19.39 17.17
CA ALA A 92 1.10 -20.18 16.76
C ALA A 92 1.24 -20.18 15.23
N VAL A 93 2.23 -19.44 14.71
CA VAL A 93 2.66 -19.44 13.31
C VAL A 93 4.16 -19.69 13.29
N PHE A 94 4.60 -20.79 12.68
CA PHE A 94 5.99 -21.24 12.73
C PHE A 94 6.75 -20.90 11.44
N LEU A 95 7.95 -20.35 11.57
CA LEU A 95 8.87 -20.06 10.47
C LEU A 95 9.68 -21.32 10.15
N VAL A 96 9.35 -21.96 9.03
CA VAL A 96 9.76 -23.35 8.75
C VAL A 96 10.95 -23.49 7.79
N ASP A 97 11.56 -22.38 7.39
CA ASP A 97 12.63 -22.36 6.39
C ASP A 97 14.00 -21.98 6.97
N THR A 98 14.21 -22.18 8.28
CA THR A 98 15.51 -21.88 8.91
C THR A 98 16.58 -22.82 8.41
N TYR A 99 16.30 -24.11 8.22
CA TYR A 99 17.24 -25.13 7.76
C TYR A 99 16.76 -25.85 6.51
N ASP A 100 15.71 -26.67 6.60
CA ASP A 100 15.12 -27.40 5.47
C ASP A 100 13.60 -27.45 5.64
N VAL A 101 12.89 -26.80 4.71
CA VAL A 101 11.43 -26.68 4.77
C VAL A 101 10.74 -28.04 4.82
N LEU A 102 11.10 -28.94 3.91
CA LEU A 102 10.35 -30.18 3.67
C LEU A 102 10.83 -31.35 4.56
N ASN A 103 12.12 -31.37 4.88
CA ASN A 103 12.69 -32.48 5.65
C ASN A 103 12.82 -32.16 7.16
N SER A 104 12.66 -30.89 7.56
CA SER A 104 12.81 -30.47 8.96
C SER A 104 11.70 -29.53 9.42
N GLY A 105 11.56 -28.35 8.83
CA GLY A 105 10.67 -27.29 9.31
C GLY A 105 9.20 -27.71 9.38
N VAL A 106 8.61 -28.14 8.26
CA VAL A 106 7.21 -28.60 8.22
C VAL A 106 6.98 -29.84 9.07
N PRO A 107 7.83 -30.90 9.04
CA PRO A 107 7.70 -32.03 9.95
C PRO A 107 7.71 -31.64 11.42
N ASN A 108 8.62 -30.75 11.85
CA ASN A 108 8.66 -30.30 13.24
C ASN A 108 7.46 -29.42 13.60
N ALA A 109 6.95 -28.60 12.67
CA ALA A 109 5.73 -27.83 12.87
C ALA A 109 4.51 -28.75 13.11
N ILE A 110 4.36 -29.80 12.30
CA ILE A 110 3.31 -30.79 12.44
C ILE A 110 3.45 -31.51 13.78
N LYS A 111 4.68 -31.90 14.15
CA LYS A 111 4.95 -32.62 15.42
C LYS A 111 4.56 -31.74 16.61
N VAL A 112 4.94 -30.45 16.64
CA VAL A 112 4.55 -29.53 17.73
C VAL A 112 3.05 -29.27 17.74
N ALA A 113 2.39 -29.20 16.58
CA ALA A 113 0.95 -29.08 16.52
C ALA A 113 0.26 -30.22 17.25
N LYS A 114 0.73 -31.48 17.06
CA LYS A 114 0.16 -32.68 17.68
C LYS A 114 0.59 -32.88 19.12
N ASP A 115 1.85 -32.67 19.42
CA ASP A 115 2.42 -32.96 20.74
C ASP A 115 2.08 -31.86 21.77
N VAL A 116 1.89 -30.63 21.33
CA VAL A 116 1.74 -29.45 22.22
C VAL A 116 0.40 -28.76 22.05
N LEU A 117 0.02 -28.34 20.83
CA LEU A 117 -1.17 -27.54 20.63
C LEU A 117 -2.47 -28.36 20.75
N GLU A 118 -2.57 -29.54 20.14
CA GLU A 118 -3.78 -30.36 20.22
C GLU A 118 -4.12 -30.79 21.66
N PRO A 119 -3.17 -31.21 22.53
CA PRO A 119 -3.45 -31.49 23.95
C PRO A 119 -3.96 -30.26 24.72
N MET A 120 -3.61 -29.04 24.28
CA MET A 120 -4.11 -27.79 24.85
C MET A 120 -5.49 -27.36 24.27
N GLY A 121 -6.08 -28.17 23.38
CA GLY A 121 -7.29 -27.82 22.66
C GLY A 121 -7.09 -26.70 21.63
N LYS A 122 -5.86 -26.50 21.15
CA LYS A 122 -5.48 -25.44 20.21
C LYS A 122 -5.08 -26.02 18.85
N ARG A 123 -5.06 -25.16 17.83
CA ARG A 123 -4.70 -25.52 16.46
C ARG A 123 -3.52 -24.68 15.98
N LEU A 124 -2.63 -25.29 15.20
CA LEU A 124 -1.59 -24.56 14.50
C LEU A 124 -2.23 -23.57 13.52
N LYS A 125 -1.99 -22.29 13.71
CA LYS A 125 -2.60 -21.23 12.89
C LYS A 125 -1.97 -21.09 11.51
N GLY A 126 -0.66 -21.33 11.42
CA GLY A 126 0.02 -21.24 10.15
C GLY A 126 1.48 -21.64 10.18
N ILE A 127 2.04 -21.75 8.99
CA ILE A 127 3.47 -21.80 8.74
C ILE A 127 3.89 -20.62 7.88
N ARG A 128 5.14 -20.19 7.98
CA ARG A 128 5.72 -19.14 7.16
C ARG A 128 6.90 -19.63 6.36
N LEU A 129 6.89 -19.32 5.07
CA LEU A 129 7.95 -19.54 4.09
C LEU A 129 8.58 -18.18 3.72
N ASP A 130 9.89 -18.03 3.90
CA ASP A 130 10.62 -16.76 3.67
C ASP A 130 11.74 -16.91 2.64
N SER A 131 11.94 -18.10 2.05
CA SER A 131 13.01 -18.40 1.12
C SER A 131 12.68 -19.52 0.14
N GLY A 132 13.49 -19.67 -0.90
CA GLY A 132 13.38 -20.73 -1.91
C GLY A 132 12.27 -20.47 -2.95
N ASP A 133 11.88 -21.53 -3.67
CA ASP A 133 10.73 -21.49 -4.58
C ASP A 133 9.42 -21.57 -3.78
N LEU A 134 8.87 -20.39 -3.48
CA LEU A 134 7.70 -20.28 -2.60
C LEU A 134 6.47 -21.03 -3.14
N ALA A 135 6.25 -21.04 -4.46
CA ALA A 135 5.10 -21.74 -5.04
C ALA A 135 5.24 -23.24 -4.93
N TYR A 136 6.43 -23.76 -5.22
CA TYR A 136 6.73 -25.20 -5.09
C TYR A 136 6.66 -25.64 -3.62
N LEU A 137 7.33 -24.92 -2.72
CA LEU A 137 7.38 -25.24 -1.29
C LEU A 137 5.99 -25.16 -0.67
N ALA A 138 5.20 -24.14 -0.98
CA ALA A 138 3.82 -24.02 -0.48
C ALA A 138 2.96 -25.23 -0.89
N LYS A 139 3.05 -25.68 -2.15
CA LYS A 139 2.32 -26.85 -2.63
C LYS A 139 2.72 -28.14 -1.88
N LYS A 140 4.01 -28.32 -1.62
CA LYS A 140 4.50 -29.47 -0.89
C LYS A 140 4.10 -29.41 0.59
N ALA A 141 4.31 -28.26 1.23
CA ALA A 141 3.93 -28.03 2.61
C ALA A 141 2.41 -28.23 2.82
N ARG A 142 1.56 -27.73 1.89
CA ARG A 142 0.10 -27.91 1.96
C ARG A 142 -0.28 -29.39 2.00
N ARG A 143 0.29 -30.21 1.13
CA ARG A 143 0.04 -31.66 1.15
C ARG A 143 0.43 -32.30 2.46
N MET A 144 1.63 -31.97 2.98
CA MET A 144 2.10 -32.51 4.26
C MET A 144 1.20 -32.13 5.43
N LEU A 145 0.68 -30.88 5.43
CA LEU A 145 -0.25 -30.39 6.44
C LEU A 145 -1.62 -31.08 6.32
N ASP A 146 -2.14 -31.26 5.11
CA ASP A 146 -3.41 -31.95 4.86
C ASP A 146 -3.33 -33.43 5.26
N ASP A 147 -2.25 -34.14 4.88
CA ASP A 147 -1.99 -35.52 5.25
C ASP A 147 -1.88 -35.69 6.78
N ALA A 148 -1.55 -34.62 7.51
CA ALA A 148 -1.47 -34.60 8.97
C ALA A 148 -2.79 -34.16 9.65
N GLY A 149 -3.86 -33.83 8.91
CA GLY A 149 -5.15 -33.34 9.44
C GLY A 149 -5.10 -31.88 9.90
N LEU A 150 -4.26 -31.06 9.22
CA LEU A 150 -4.06 -29.62 9.48
C LEU A 150 -4.48 -28.77 8.28
N GLU A 151 -5.64 -29.07 7.67
CA GLU A 151 -6.17 -28.38 6.50
C GLU A 151 -6.49 -26.91 6.79
N ASP A 152 -6.80 -26.58 8.04
CA ASP A 152 -7.07 -25.24 8.53
C ASP A 152 -5.81 -24.39 8.75
N CYS A 153 -4.62 -25.02 8.79
CA CYS A 153 -3.34 -24.33 8.94
C CYS A 153 -3.04 -23.45 7.73
N LYS A 154 -2.82 -22.15 7.94
CA LYS A 154 -2.55 -21.18 6.89
C LYS A 154 -1.11 -21.20 6.42
N ILE A 155 -0.88 -20.90 5.14
CA ILE A 155 0.47 -20.74 4.60
C ILE A 155 0.72 -19.25 4.36
N MET A 156 1.72 -18.70 5.04
CA MET A 156 2.21 -17.35 4.85
C MET A 156 3.48 -17.39 4.00
N ALA A 157 3.55 -16.53 2.98
CA ALA A 157 4.76 -16.29 2.22
C ALA A 157 5.31 -14.89 2.50
N SER A 158 6.62 -14.77 2.52
CA SER A 158 7.35 -13.52 2.65
C SER A 158 8.66 -13.59 1.83
N ASN A 159 9.48 -12.57 1.88
CA ASN A 159 10.71 -12.38 1.09
C ASN A 159 10.48 -11.73 -0.29
N SER A 160 10.98 -10.52 -0.42
CA SER A 160 11.05 -9.75 -1.67
C SER A 160 9.75 -9.67 -2.48
N LEU A 161 8.60 -9.74 -1.80
CA LEU A 161 7.29 -9.71 -2.43
C LEU A 161 6.91 -8.30 -2.88
N ASP A 162 6.22 -8.26 -4.02
CA ASP A 162 5.52 -7.11 -4.58
C ASP A 162 4.32 -7.59 -5.42
N GLU A 163 3.61 -6.67 -6.06
CA GLU A 163 2.46 -6.97 -6.90
C GLU A 163 2.77 -7.98 -8.02
N TYR A 164 3.98 -7.94 -8.58
CA TYR A 164 4.39 -8.83 -9.68
C TYR A 164 4.72 -10.23 -9.19
N THR A 165 5.50 -10.32 -8.12
CA THR A 165 5.86 -11.62 -7.53
C THR A 165 4.65 -12.33 -6.94
N ILE A 166 3.75 -11.61 -6.27
CA ILE A 166 2.49 -12.17 -5.75
C ILE A 166 1.63 -12.72 -6.89
N THR A 167 1.42 -11.92 -7.96
CA THR A 167 0.68 -12.39 -9.14
C THR A 167 1.31 -13.66 -9.73
N SER A 168 2.64 -13.71 -9.86
CA SER A 168 3.35 -14.88 -10.37
C SER A 168 3.13 -16.11 -9.47
N LEU A 169 3.24 -15.97 -8.15
CA LEU A 169 3.02 -17.08 -7.21
C LEU A 169 1.60 -17.64 -7.31
N LEU A 170 0.61 -16.78 -7.50
CA LEU A 170 -0.78 -17.20 -7.64
C LEU A 170 -1.06 -17.88 -8.99
N ILE A 171 -0.51 -17.36 -10.09
CA ILE A 171 -0.60 -18.00 -11.42
C ILE A 171 0.04 -19.39 -11.40
N GLN A 172 1.14 -19.55 -10.67
CA GLN A 172 1.77 -20.85 -10.46
C GLN A 172 0.92 -21.79 -9.57
N GLY A 173 -0.22 -21.34 -9.04
CA GLY A 173 -1.09 -22.13 -8.18
C GLY A 173 -0.50 -22.38 -6.78
N GLY A 174 0.29 -21.45 -6.24
CA GLY A 174 0.79 -21.51 -4.86
C GLY A 174 -0.38 -21.34 -3.87
N PRO A 175 -0.63 -22.33 -2.98
CA PRO A 175 -1.70 -22.26 -1.99
C PRO A 175 -1.27 -21.39 -0.80
N ILE A 176 -1.14 -20.09 -1.06
CA ILE A 176 -0.70 -19.09 -0.09
C ILE A 176 -1.90 -18.29 0.37
N ASP A 177 -2.10 -18.18 1.67
CA ASP A 177 -3.21 -17.48 2.31
C ASP A 177 -2.85 -16.04 2.71
N ILE A 178 -1.58 -15.82 3.06
CA ILE A 178 -1.10 -14.56 3.66
C ILE A 178 0.22 -14.15 3.02
N PHE A 179 0.36 -12.88 2.69
CA PHE A 179 1.59 -12.30 2.16
C PHE A 179 2.19 -11.30 3.16
N GLY A 180 3.39 -11.58 3.66
CA GLY A 180 4.19 -10.66 4.47
C GLY A 180 5.09 -9.81 3.56
N VAL A 181 4.75 -8.55 3.36
CA VAL A 181 5.44 -7.68 2.41
C VAL A 181 6.26 -6.62 3.14
N GLY A 182 7.56 -6.56 2.86
CA GLY A 182 8.49 -5.71 3.58
C GLY A 182 9.08 -4.59 2.74
N GLU A 183 10.33 -4.77 2.29
CA GLU A 183 11.14 -3.75 1.63
C GLU A 183 10.42 -3.04 0.49
N ARG A 184 9.88 -3.79 -0.46
CA ARG A 184 9.30 -3.21 -1.67
C ARG A 184 8.05 -2.38 -1.41
N LEU A 185 7.33 -2.66 -0.32
CA LEU A 185 6.20 -1.89 0.15
C LEU A 185 6.68 -0.59 0.82
N ILE A 186 7.49 -0.69 1.87
CA ILE A 186 7.83 0.44 2.73
C ILE A 186 8.72 1.47 2.04
N THR A 187 9.49 1.07 1.04
CA THR A 187 10.31 1.97 0.21
C THR A 187 9.59 2.45 -1.04
N SER A 188 8.34 2.02 -1.27
CA SER A 188 7.61 2.25 -2.53
C SER A 188 8.49 1.92 -3.75
N LYS A 189 9.15 0.74 -3.72
CA LYS A 189 10.10 0.33 -4.77
C LYS A 189 9.44 0.44 -6.14
N SER A 190 10.19 0.85 -7.13
CA SER A 190 9.85 1.27 -8.49
C SER A 190 9.47 2.74 -8.65
N ASP A 191 8.94 3.41 -7.62
CA ASP A 191 8.64 4.84 -7.64
C ASP A 191 8.77 5.43 -6.22
N PRO A 192 10.01 5.55 -5.69
CA PRO A 192 10.24 5.90 -4.29
C PRO A 192 10.17 7.41 -4.01
N VAL A 193 10.21 8.25 -5.05
CA VAL A 193 10.28 9.71 -4.91
C VAL A 193 9.06 10.37 -5.52
N PHE A 194 8.32 11.09 -4.69
CA PHE A 194 7.22 11.93 -5.14
C PHE A 194 7.75 13.31 -5.54
N GLY A 195 7.63 13.66 -6.82
CA GLY A 195 8.06 14.94 -7.38
C GLY A 195 7.20 16.13 -6.93
N ALA A 196 7.04 16.31 -5.61
CA ALA A 196 6.25 17.39 -5.05
C ALA A 196 6.97 18.73 -5.16
N VAL A 197 6.20 19.79 -5.49
CA VAL A 197 6.67 21.17 -5.52
C VAL A 197 5.75 22.03 -4.66
N TYR A 198 6.34 22.86 -3.82
CA TYR A 198 5.61 23.82 -2.98
C TYR A 198 5.88 25.25 -3.45
N LYS A 199 4.81 26.01 -3.71
CA LYS A 199 4.89 27.41 -4.17
C LYS A 199 3.83 28.24 -3.48
N ILE A 200 4.18 29.49 -3.13
CA ILE A 200 3.21 30.47 -2.64
C ILE A 200 2.25 30.80 -3.77
N ALA A 201 0.95 30.63 -3.54
CA ALA A 201 -0.10 30.93 -4.49
C ALA A 201 -0.97 32.13 -4.05
N SER A 202 -0.99 32.42 -2.74
CA SER A 202 -1.71 33.57 -2.18
C SER A 202 -1.11 33.96 -0.82
N ILE A 203 -1.22 35.22 -0.44
CA ILE A 203 -0.92 35.73 0.90
C ILE A 203 -2.12 36.51 1.41
N GLU A 204 -2.34 36.50 2.71
CA GLU A 204 -3.31 37.37 3.34
C GLU A 204 -2.67 38.71 3.69
N LYS A 205 -3.31 39.79 3.30
CA LYS A 205 -2.91 41.15 3.62
C LYS A 205 -4.14 41.97 3.92
N ASP A 206 -4.18 42.63 5.06
CA ASP A 206 -5.29 43.49 5.48
C ASP A 206 -6.66 42.78 5.40
N GLY A 207 -6.73 41.49 5.75
CA GLY A 207 -7.94 40.69 5.68
C GLY A 207 -8.36 40.23 4.28
N MET A 208 -7.54 40.50 3.26
CA MET A 208 -7.79 40.13 1.86
C MET A 208 -6.73 39.18 1.33
N TRP A 209 -7.14 38.18 0.55
CA TRP A 209 -6.24 37.23 -0.09
C TRP A 209 -5.72 37.81 -1.40
N GLU A 210 -4.46 38.23 -1.42
CA GLU A 210 -3.75 38.65 -2.62
C GLU A 210 -3.14 37.48 -3.36
N PRO A 211 -3.45 37.23 -4.63
CA PRO A 211 -2.86 36.18 -5.42
C PRO A 211 -1.36 36.40 -5.68
N ARG A 212 -0.58 35.33 -5.71
CA ARG A 212 0.82 35.34 -6.10
C ARG A 212 1.08 34.34 -7.21
N ILE A 213 1.91 34.74 -8.18
CA ILE A 213 2.25 33.90 -9.33
C ILE A 213 3.77 33.89 -9.53
N LYS A 214 4.33 32.70 -9.75
CA LYS A 214 5.68 32.53 -10.28
C LYS A 214 5.59 32.26 -11.77
N ILE A 215 6.29 33.04 -12.57
CA ILE A 215 6.47 32.79 -13.99
C ILE A 215 7.67 31.92 -14.23
N SER A 216 7.63 31.08 -15.23
CA SER A 216 8.71 30.19 -15.63
C SER A 216 8.74 30.03 -17.14
N GLU A 217 9.91 29.82 -17.72
CA GLU A 217 10.07 29.44 -19.13
C GLU A 217 9.31 28.12 -19.46
N SER A 218 9.21 27.22 -18.47
CA SER A 218 8.39 26.02 -18.60
C SER A 218 6.96 26.30 -18.14
N VAL A 219 6.00 26.19 -19.03
CA VAL A 219 4.57 26.50 -18.76
C VAL A 219 4.02 25.66 -17.59
N GLU A 220 4.40 24.40 -17.49
CA GLU A 220 4.00 23.47 -16.42
C GLU A 220 4.47 23.94 -15.02
N LYS A 221 5.50 24.80 -14.97
CA LYS A 221 6.07 25.34 -13.72
C LYS A 221 5.44 26.66 -13.31
N ILE A 222 4.54 27.23 -14.12
CA ILE A 222 3.82 28.44 -13.76
C ILE A 222 2.85 28.13 -12.63
N THR A 223 2.89 28.93 -11.57
CA THR A 223 2.01 28.76 -10.42
C THR A 223 0.56 29.03 -10.81
N ASN A 224 -0.36 28.21 -10.34
CA ASN A 224 -1.78 28.53 -10.34
C ASN A 224 -2.09 29.45 -9.15
N PRO A 225 -2.31 30.77 -9.37
CA PRO A 225 -2.39 31.76 -8.28
C PRO A 225 -3.72 31.73 -7.54
N GLY A 226 -3.77 32.42 -6.38
CA GLY A 226 -4.99 32.64 -5.63
C GLY A 226 -5.31 31.51 -4.64
N LEU A 227 -6.24 31.81 -3.73
CA LEU A 227 -6.80 30.83 -2.80
C LEU A 227 -7.86 30.01 -3.53
N LYS A 228 -7.64 28.70 -3.62
CA LYS A 228 -8.34 27.78 -4.54
C LYS A 228 -9.09 26.68 -3.84
N LYS A 229 -10.04 26.12 -4.56
CA LYS A 229 -10.76 24.89 -4.23
C LYS A 229 -10.75 23.96 -5.44
N VAL A 230 -10.74 22.65 -5.17
CA VAL A 230 -10.85 21.63 -6.20
C VAL A 230 -12.19 20.91 -6.03
N TYR A 231 -12.94 20.81 -7.09
CA TYR A 231 -14.14 19.98 -7.16
C TYR A 231 -13.83 18.78 -8.04
N ARG A 232 -14.11 17.58 -7.51
CA ARG A 232 -14.00 16.34 -8.28
C ARG A 232 -15.35 15.99 -8.88
N VAL A 233 -15.36 15.79 -10.19
CA VAL A 233 -16.56 15.42 -10.94
C VAL A 233 -16.59 13.92 -11.11
N TYR A 234 -17.75 13.34 -10.81
CA TYR A 234 -18.01 11.92 -10.94
C TYR A 234 -19.08 11.66 -11.98
N ASN A 235 -18.94 10.58 -12.75
CA ASN A 235 -20.02 10.11 -13.62
C ASN A 235 -21.10 9.35 -12.83
N ASP A 236 -22.17 8.94 -13.52
CA ASP A 236 -23.32 8.22 -12.93
C ASP A 236 -22.92 6.85 -12.31
N LYS A 237 -21.77 6.32 -12.68
CA LYS A 237 -21.20 5.07 -12.11
C LYS A 237 -20.28 5.33 -10.91
N GLY A 238 -20.23 6.56 -10.39
CA GLY A 238 -19.39 6.92 -9.26
C GLY A 238 -17.88 6.94 -9.57
N ARG A 239 -17.48 6.98 -10.84
CA ARG A 239 -16.07 7.10 -11.23
C ARG A 239 -15.71 8.58 -11.39
N ALA A 240 -14.58 8.96 -10.81
CA ALA A 240 -14.00 10.29 -11.03
C ALA A 240 -13.58 10.43 -12.50
N ILE A 241 -14.01 11.54 -13.15
CA ILE A 241 -13.77 11.79 -14.58
C ILE A 241 -13.02 13.10 -14.83
N ALA A 242 -13.15 14.09 -13.94
CA ALA A 242 -12.48 15.37 -14.06
C ALA A 242 -12.27 16.03 -12.69
N ASP A 243 -11.32 16.97 -12.61
CA ASP A 243 -11.16 17.89 -11.49
C ASP A 243 -11.30 19.32 -12.02
N LEU A 244 -12.06 20.18 -11.32
CA LEU A 244 -12.25 21.58 -11.63
C LEU A 244 -11.63 22.47 -10.56
N LEU A 245 -10.71 23.33 -10.94
CA LEU A 245 -10.13 24.37 -10.08
C LEU A 245 -10.98 25.64 -10.11
N THR A 246 -11.37 26.13 -8.95
CA THR A 246 -12.11 27.38 -8.78
C THR A 246 -11.43 28.27 -7.74
N LEU A 247 -11.84 29.54 -7.67
CA LEU A 247 -11.55 30.35 -6.50
C LEU A 247 -12.32 29.82 -5.28
N LEU A 248 -11.79 30.00 -4.07
CA LEU A 248 -12.35 29.41 -2.84
C LEU A 248 -13.85 29.72 -2.65
N ARG A 249 -14.28 30.94 -2.97
CA ARG A 249 -15.66 31.40 -2.79
C ARG A 249 -16.56 31.16 -4.00
N GLU A 250 -15.99 30.64 -5.08
CA GLU A 250 -16.73 30.33 -6.30
C GLU A 250 -17.42 28.97 -6.16
N VAL A 251 -18.69 28.94 -6.51
CA VAL A 251 -19.46 27.69 -6.64
C VAL A 251 -19.61 27.42 -8.14
N PRO A 252 -19.10 26.30 -8.64
CA PRO A 252 -19.19 25.99 -10.07
C PRO A 252 -20.66 25.86 -10.49
N ASP A 253 -21.01 26.47 -11.61
CA ASP A 253 -22.27 26.21 -12.25
C ASP A 253 -22.30 24.78 -12.81
N ARG A 254 -23.30 24.03 -12.42
CA ARG A 254 -23.48 22.65 -12.86
C ARG A 254 -23.68 22.54 -14.38
N ALA A 255 -24.42 23.48 -14.97
CA ALA A 255 -24.64 23.50 -16.41
C ALA A 255 -23.33 23.74 -17.17
N TYR A 256 -22.49 24.68 -16.70
CA TYR A 256 -21.18 24.94 -17.25
C TYR A 256 -20.28 23.66 -17.18
N VAL A 257 -20.23 22.99 -16.03
CA VAL A 257 -19.43 21.77 -15.89
C VAL A 257 -19.89 20.67 -16.84
N GLN A 258 -21.21 20.50 -16.98
CA GLN A 258 -21.79 19.52 -17.91
C GLN A 258 -21.49 19.86 -19.37
N ASP A 259 -21.57 21.10 -19.74
CA ASP A 259 -21.28 21.60 -21.11
C ASP A 259 -19.80 21.38 -21.47
N GLN A 260 -18.88 21.71 -20.55
CA GLN A 260 -17.43 21.47 -20.75
C GLN A 260 -17.13 19.99 -20.91
N LEU A 261 -17.71 19.12 -20.07
CA LEU A 261 -17.53 17.67 -20.17
C LEU A 261 -18.14 17.07 -21.44
N ALA A 262 -19.23 17.67 -21.97
CA ALA A 262 -19.88 17.23 -23.20
C ALA A 262 -19.15 17.71 -24.47
N ASN A 263 -18.58 18.91 -24.42
CA ASN A 263 -17.90 19.56 -25.57
C ASN A 263 -16.40 19.17 -25.66
N GLU A 264 -15.84 18.56 -24.64
CA GLU A 264 -14.48 18.04 -24.74
C GLU A 264 -14.45 16.83 -25.67
N ILE A 265 -14.10 17.12 -26.91
CA ILE A 265 -13.76 16.13 -27.93
C ILE A 265 -12.37 15.54 -27.55
N TRP A 266 -12.36 14.69 -26.54
CA TRP A 266 -11.26 13.74 -26.42
C TRP A 266 -11.53 12.62 -27.42
N PRO A 267 -10.62 12.35 -28.38
CA PRO A 267 -10.72 11.16 -29.20
C PRO A 267 -10.89 9.97 -28.27
N GLU A 268 -11.86 9.10 -28.54
CA GLU A 268 -12.11 7.90 -27.72
C GLU A 268 -10.83 7.08 -27.50
N GLU A 269 -9.93 7.07 -28.46
CA GLU A 269 -8.60 6.46 -28.43
C GLU A 269 -7.72 6.99 -27.28
N GLN A 270 -7.74 8.28 -26.94
CA GLN A 270 -6.96 8.83 -25.81
C GLN A 270 -7.56 8.54 -24.43
N ARG A 271 -8.85 8.21 -24.35
CA ARG A 271 -9.49 7.79 -23.11
C ARG A 271 -9.00 6.42 -22.63
N PHE A 272 -8.56 5.57 -23.53
CA PHE A 272 -8.11 4.20 -23.22
C PHE A 272 -6.61 4.10 -22.93
N GLU A 273 -5.78 5.00 -23.46
CA GLU A 273 -4.33 4.95 -23.27
C GLU A 273 -3.87 5.37 -21.86
N ASN A 274 -4.68 6.14 -21.14
CA ASN A 274 -4.32 6.52 -19.77
C ASN A 274 -5.55 6.70 -18.86
N PRO A 275 -6.14 5.59 -18.37
CA PRO A 275 -7.34 5.62 -17.51
C PRO A 275 -7.14 6.34 -16.17
N HIS A 276 -5.91 6.79 -15.86
CA HIS A 276 -5.56 7.49 -14.62
C HIS A 276 -5.31 8.98 -14.81
N ARG A 277 -5.40 9.54 -16.02
CA ARG A 277 -5.37 10.98 -16.23
C ARG A 277 -6.73 11.56 -15.90
N HIS A 278 -6.81 12.21 -14.73
CA HIS A 278 -7.89 13.13 -14.43
C HIS A 278 -7.62 14.45 -15.17
N TYR A 279 -8.59 14.90 -15.95
CA TYR A 279 -8.54 16.21 -16.56
C TYR A 279 -8.65 17.29 -15.47
N LEU A 280 -7.78 18.29 -15.52
CA LEU A 280 -7.81 19.43 -14.62
C LEU A 280 -8.12 20.69 -15.43
N ASP A 281 -9.31 21.24 -15.25
CA ASP A 281 -9.71 22.50 -15.86
C ASP A 281 -9.86 23.61 -14.82
N MET A 282 -9.92 24.85 -15.30
CA MET A 282 -10.08 26.04 -14.49
C MET A 282 -11.44 26.68 -14.80
N SER A 283 -12.16 27.13 -13.77
CA SER A 283 -13.34 27.93 -13.99
C SER A 283 -13.00 29.21 -14.78
N PRO A 284 -13.93 29.79 -15.54
CA PRO A 284 -13.71 31.03 -16.28
C PRO A 284 -13.16 32.16 -15.41
N SER A 285 -13.73 32.36 -14.24
CA SER A 285 -13.28 33.37 -13.28
C SER A 285 -11.84 33.17 -12.84
N TYR A 286 -11.46 31.91 -12.62
CA TYR A 286 -10.11 31.57 -12.20
C TYR A 286 -9.10 31.70 -13.35
N TYR A 287 -9.48 31.29 -14.55
CA TYR A 287 -8.67 31.48 -15.76
C TYR A 287 -8.41 32.96 -16.01
N GLN A 288 -9.45 33.81 -15.91
CA GLN A 288 -9.33 35.26 -16.08
C GLN A 288 -8.38 35.89 -15.06
N LEU A 289 -8.48 35.51 -13.77
CA LEU A 289 -7.54 35.96 -12.74
C LEU A 289 -6.09 35.62 -13.09
N LYS A 290 -5.84 34.42 -13.57
CA LYS A 290 -4.49 33.98 -13.98
C LYS A 290 -3.95 34.76 -15.13
N MET A 291 -4.79 35.01 -16.15
CA MET A 291 -4.42 35.78 -17.35
C MET A 291 -4.17 37.25 -17.01
N ASP A 292 -4.98 37.87 -16.15
CA ASP A 292 -4.78 39.24 -15.71
C ASP A 292 -3.46 39.43 -14.96
N LEU A 293 -3.07 38.51 -14.12
CA LEU A 293 -1.79 38.55 -13.42
C LEU A 293 -0.62 38.39 -14.39
N LEU A 294 -0.71 37.47 -15.34
CA LEU A 294 0.31 37.30 -16.37
C LEU A 294 0.47 38.58 -17.21
N ASN A 295 -0.64 39.15 -17.69
CA ASN A 295 -0.64 40.38 -18.48
C ASN A 295 -0.05 41.57 -17.71
N ARG A 296 -0.35 41.74 -16.42
CA ARG A 296 0.23 42.81 -15.59
C ARG A 296 1.74 42.71 -15.48
N ILE A 297 2.29 41.49 -15.45
CA ILE A 297 3.73 41.26 -15.33
C ILE A 297 4.41 41.46 -16.68
N TYR A 298 3.85 40.96 -17.78
CA TYR A 298 4.42 41.11 -19.10
C TYR A 298 4.34 42.59 -19.63
N ARG A 299 3.32 43.35 -19.23
CA ARG A 299 3.23 44.78 -19.57
C ARG A 299 4.19 45.68 -18.80
N LYS A 300 4.82 45.17 -17.72
CA LYS A 300 5.81 45.90 -16.92
C LYS A 300 7.26 45.65 -17.39
N LYS A 301 7.46 44.77 -18.37
CA LYS A 301 8.71 44.55 -19.09
C LYS A 301 8.69 45.34 -20.39
#